data_2d3ae6aa06c5934d2c2461c1ddc2067c
#
_entry.id   2d3ae6aa06c5934d2c2461c1ddc2067c
#
_cell.length_a   1.000
_cell.length_b   1.000
_cell.length_c   1.000
_cell.angle_alpha   90.00
_cell.angle_beta   90.00
_cell.angle_gamma   90.00
#
_symmetry.space_group_name_H-M   'P 1'
#
loop_
_entity.id
_entity.type
_entity.pdbx_description
1 polymer ?
#
loop_
_entity_poly.entity_id
_entity_poly.type
_entity_poly.pdbx_seq_one_letter_code
_entity_poly.pdbx_strand_id
1 'polypeptide(L)'
;DALTVAVAGRIDTITAPKLEAELGLGGVKDLTFDFAEVEYVSSAGLRLLVKAYKEVTSAGGAMKIANIRPIVKEFFDITGFADKFPFV
;
A
#
# COMPACT_ATOMS: atom_id res chain seq x y z
N ASP A 1 -15.83 7.09 -3.46
CA ASP A 1 -15.05 8.08 -2.73
C ASP A 1 -13.57 7.79 -2.85
N ALA A 2 -12.77 8.83 -2.87
CA ALA A 2 -11.32 8.74 -3.01
C ALA A 2 -10.65 8.97 -1.66
N LEU A 3 -9.60 8.18 -1.40
CA LEU A 3 -8.80 8.32 -0.19
C LEU A 3 -7.33 8.24 -0.59
N THR A 4 -6.55 9.22 -0.15
CA THR A 4 -5.10 9.18 -0.30
C THR A 4 -4.49 9.06 1.09
N VAL A 5 -3.65 8.04 1.25
CA VAL A 5 -2.97 7.77 2.52
C VAL A 5 -1.48 8.01 2.32
N ALA A 6 -0.96 9.05 2.96
CA ALA A 6 0.46 9.33 2.95
C ALA A 6 1.13 8.53 4.07
N VAL A 7 2.09 7.69 3.71
CA VAL A 7 2.78 6.83 4.66
C VAL A 7 4.24 7.28 4.72
N ALA A 8 4.82 7.25 5.91
CA ALA A 8 6.21 7.66 6.10
C ALA A 8 7.00 6.62 6.88
N GLY A 9 8.29 6.54 6.60
CA GLY A 9 9.21 5.68 7.33
C GLY A 9 9.11 4.23 6.92
N ARG A 10 8.98 3.35 7.91
CA ARG A 10 9.01 1.90 7.70
C ARG A 10 7.62 1.29 7.82
N ILE A 11 7.31 0.38 6.92
CA ILE A 11 6.09 -0.44 7.04
C ILE A 11 6.56 -1.85 7.36
N ASP A 12 6.55 -2.21 8.64
CA ASP A 12 7.09 -3.48 9.14
C ASP A 12 6.10 -4.16 10.10
N THR A 13 6.57 -5.17 10.84
CA THR A 13 5.71 -5.95 11.74
C THR A 13 5.13 -5.11 12.88
N ILE A 14 5.76 -3.98 13.20
CA ILE A 14 5.28 -3.08 14.27
C ILE A 14 4.32 -2.04 13.70
N THR A 15 4.67 -1.42 12.57
CA THR A 15 3.91 -0.31 12.02
C THR A 15 2.73 -0.74 11.14
N ALA A 16 2.83 -1.92 10.50
CA ALA A 16 1.74 -2.39 9.65
C ALA A 16 0.41 -2.55 10.39
N PRO A 17 0.38 -3.17 11.59
CA PRO A 17 -0.88 -3.26 12.34
C PRO A 17 -1.45 -1.89 12.72
N LYS A 18 -0.58 -0.92 13.01
CA LYS A 18 -1.02 0.44 13.35
C LYS A 18 -1.65 1.12 12.14
N LEU A 19 -1.04 0.97 10.98
CA LEU A 19 -1.56 1.52 9.74
C LEU A 19 -2.90 0.86 9.40
N GLU A 20 -2.98 -0.46 9.53
CA GLU A 20 -4.21 -1.20 9.25
C GLU A 20 -5.36 -0.72 10.15
N ALA A 21 -5.07 -0.46 11.42
CA ALA A 21 -6.08 0.01 12.36
C ALA A 21 -6.63 1.40 12.01
N GLU A 22 -5.83 2.20 11.32
CA GLU A 22 -6.23 3.53 10.89
C GLU A 22 -6.93 3.57 9.55
N LEU A 23 -6.88 2.47 8.78
CA LEU A 23 -7.50 2.43 7.46
C LEU A 23 -8.98 2.09 7.57
N GLY A 24 -9.82 3.07 7.26
CA GLY A 24 -11.26 2.84 7.15
C GLY A 24 -11.61 2.74 5.67
N LEU A 25 -11.59 1.56 5.12
CA LEU A 25 -11.76 1.35 3.68
C LEU A 25 -13.21 1.14 3.25
N GLY A 26 -14.16 1.11 4.17
CA GLY A 26 -15.56 0.98 3.83
C GLY A 26 -16.03 2.15 2.95
N GLY A 27 -16.54 1.85 1.77
CA GLY A 27 -17.02 2.86 0.83
C GLY A 27 -15.93 3.53 0.00
N VAL A 28 -14.66 3.17 0.19
CA VAL A 28 -13.57 3.73 -0.60
C VAL A 28 -13.53 3.02 -1.96
N LYS A 29 -13.58 3.80 -3.03
CA LYS A 29 -13.55 3.27 -4.40
C LYS A 29 -12.25 3.59 -5.12
N ASP A 30 -11.48 4.56 -4.63
CA ASP A 30 -10.22 4.97 -5.25
C ASP A 30 -9.23 5.22 -4.11
N LEU A 31 -8.36 4.24 -3.88
CA LEU A 31 -7.38 4.30 -2.81
C LEU A 31 -5.99 4.53 -3.39
N THR A 32 -5.31 5.56 -2.90
CA THR A 32 -3.93 5.84 -3.28
C THR A 32 -3.07 5.82 -2.03
N PHE A 33 -2.01 5.02 -2.06
CA PHE A 33 -0.96 5.10 -1.06
C PHE A 33 0.16 5.98 -1.61
N ASP A 34 0.46 7.07 -0.91
CA ASP A 34 1.56 7.94 -1.29
C ASP A 34 2.80 7.49 -0.52
N PHE A 35 3.78 6.97 -1.25
CA PHE A 35 4.99 6.39 -0.67
C PHE A 35 6.21 7.33 -0.77
N ALA A 36 6.00 8.60 -1.04
CA ALA A 36 7.13 9.54 -1.19
C ALA A 36 8.10 9.50 -0.01
N GLU A 37 7.59 9.25 1.20
CA GLU A 37 8.38 9.24 2.43
C GLU A 37 8.61 7.83 2.99
N VAL A 38 8.24 6.79 2.26
CA VAL A 38 8.46 5.41 2.70
C VAL A 38 9.89 4.99 2.39
N GLU A 39 10.57 4.45 3.40
CA GLU A 39 11.98 4.02 3.29
C GLU A 39 12.13 2.51 3.23
N TYR A 40 11.13 1.74 3.71
CA TYR A 40 11.25 0.31 3.82
C TYR A 40 9.87 -0.34 3.96
N VAL A 41 9.70 -1.49 3.29
CA VAL A 41 8.49 -2.30 3.42
C VAL A 41 8.91 -3.74 3.69
N SER A 42 8.37 -4.32 4.76
CA SER A 42 8.61 -5.73 5.10
C SER A 42 7.52 -6.62 4.53
N SER A 43 7.66 -7.94 4.75
CA SER A 43 6.62 -8.90 4.37
C SER A 43 5.28 -8.60 5.04
N ALA A 44 5.31 -8.10 6.29
CA ALA A 44 4.09 -7.72 6.99
C ALA A 44 3.43 -6.50 6.32
N GLY A 45 4.23 -5.54 5.88
CA GLY A 45 3.73 -4.39 5.14
C GLY A 45 3.14 -4.81 3.81
N LEU A 46 3.81 -5.74 3.13
CA LEU A 46 3.33 -6.24 1.86
C LEU A 46 1.98 -6.93 2.00
N ARG A 47 1.81 -7.74 3.07
CA ARG A 47 0.51 -8.39 3.35
C ARG A 47 -0.59 -7.38 3.59
N LEU A 48 -0.29 -6.30 4.28
CA LEU A 48 -1.24 -5.23 4.50
C LEU A 48 -1.69 -4.62 3.18
N LEU A 49 -0.75 -4.34 2.29
CA LEU A 49 -1.07 -3.76 0.98
C LEU A 49 -1.92 -4.71 0.13
N VAL A 50 -1.61 -6.01 0.17
CA VAL A 50 -2.40 -7.02 -0.54
C VAL A 50 -3.81 -7.07 0.01
N LYS A 51 -3.96 -7.03 1.33
CA LYS A 51 -5.27 -7.05 1.98
C LYS A 51 -6.09 -5.83 1.60
N ALA A 52 -5.47 -4.65 1.62
CA ALA A 52 -6.14 -3.41 1.23
C ALA A 52 -6.56 -3.47 -0.24
N TYR A 53 -5.69 -3.97 -1.10
CA TYR A 53 -5.97 -4.11 -2.53
C TYR A 53 -7.18 -5.01 -2.76
N LYS A 54 -7.22 -6.16 -2.09
CA LYS A 54 -8.34 -7.09 -2.21
C LYS A 54 -9.64 -6.48 -1.72
N GLU A 55 -9.58 -5.76 -0.62
CA GLU A 55 -10.78 -5.15 -0.03
C GLU A 55 -11.38 -4.10 -0.98
N VAL A 56 -10.54 -3.21 -1.50
CA VAL A 56 -11.01 -2.13 -2.37
C VAL A 56 -11.48 -2.68 -3.72
N THR A 57 -10.72 -3.61 -4.33
CA THR A 57 -11.12 -4.16 -5.63
C THR A 57 -12.35 -5.04 -5.53
N SER A 58 -12.53 -5.75 -4.41
CA SER A 58 -13.75 -6.55 -4.20
C SER A 58 -14.99 -5.67 -4.12
N ALA A 59 -14.84 -4.43 -3.71
CA ALA A 59 -15.94 -3.46 -3.66
C ALA A 59 -16.12 -2.71 -4.99
N GLY A 60 -15.41 -3.13 -6.02
CA GLY A 60 -15.49 -2.50 -7.34
C GLY A 60 -14.62 -1.28 -7.51
N GLY A 61 -13.68 -1.05 -6.59
CA GLY A 61 -12.78 0.09 -6.61
C GLY A 61 -11.42 -0.24 -7.18
N ALA A 62 -10.49 0.69 -7.03
CA ALA A 62 -9.11 0.58 -7.50
C ALA A 62 -8.15 1.10 -6.44
N MET A 63 -6.94 0.53 -6.42
CA MET A 63 -5.88 0.96 -5.53
C MET A 63 -4.61 1.16 -6.32
N LYS A 64 -3.86 2.20 -5.99
CA LYS A 64 -2.57 2.46 -6.62
C LYS A 64 -1.56 2.95 -5.59
N ILE A 65 -0.28 2.84 -5.94
CA ILE A 65 0.82 3.32 -5.11
C ILE A 65 1.54 4.43 -5.89
N ALA A 66 1.62 5.60 -5.29
CA ALA A 66 2.21 6.77 -5.93
C ALA A 66 3.55 7.12 -5.31
N ASN A 67 4.43 7.70 -6.10
CA ASN A 67 5.69 8.29 -5.64
C ASN A 67 6.63 7.31 -4.95
N ILE A 68 6.58 6.03 -5.30
CA ILE A 68 7.43 5.03 -4.66
C ILE A 68 8.90 5.29 -5.02
N ARG A 69 9.79 5.21 -4.01
CA ARG A 69 11.23 5.37 -4.24
C ARG A 69 11.79 4.13 -4.93
N PRO A 70 12.79 4.30 -5.80
CA PRO A 70 13.36 3.15 -6.54
C PRO A 70 13.83 2.02 -5.63
N ILE A 71 14.46 2.33 -4.49
CA ILE A 71 14.96 1.32 -3.58
C ILE A 71 13.82 0.52 -2.94
N VAL A 72 12.70 1.15 -2.70
CA VAL A 72 11.51 0.49 -2.15
C VAL A 72 10.84 -0.36 -3.24
N LYS A 73 10.76 0.16 -4.45
CA LYS A 73 10.18 -0.58 -5.57
C LYS A 73 10.99 -1.84 -5.89
N GLU A 74 12.30 -1.80 -5.69
CA GLU A 74 13.16 -2.96 -5.88
C GLU A 74 12.73 -4.14 -5.00
N PHE A 75 12.26 -3.87 -3.78
CA PHE A 75 11.72 -4.91 -2.91
C PHE A 75 10.49 -5.57 -3.54
N PHE A 76 9.61 -4.78 -4.17
CA PHE A 76 8.46 -5.33 -4.87
C PHE A 76 8.88 -6.17 -6.07
N ASP A 77 9.92 -5.72 -6.80
CA ASP A 77 10.45 -6.48 -7.94
C ASP A 77 11.01 -7.83 -7.48
N ILE A 78 11.80 -7.82 -6.40
CA ILE A 78 12.44 -9.03 -5.88
C ILE A 78 11.41 -10.04 -5.37
N THR A 79 10.35 -9.57 -4.72
CA THR A 79 9.33 -10.45 -4.15
C THR A 79 8.28 -10.89 -5.17
N GLY A 80 8.35 -10.37 -6.40
CA GLY A 80 7.39 -10.71 -7.44
C GLY A 80 6.08 -9.93 -7.37
N PHE A 81 6.03 -8.88 -6.56
CA PHE A 81 4.81 -8.07 -6.39
C PHE A 81 4.79 -6.79 -7.21
N ALA A 82 5.80 -6.57 -8.05
CA ALA A 82 5.83 -5.36 -8.88
C ALA A 82 4.64 -5.25 -9.81
N ASP A 83 4.12 -6.39 -10.28
CA ASP A 83 2.97 -6.41 -11.18
C ASP A 83 1.64 -6.52 -10.45
N LYS A 84 1.64 -6.62 -9.13
CA LYS A 84 0.43 -6.78 -8.34
C LYS A 84 -0.35 -5.47 -8.19
N PHE A 85 0.38 -4.36 -8.13
CA PHE A 85 -0.20 -3.05 -7.85
C PHE A 85 0.12 -2.08 -8.98
N PRO A 86 -0.83 -1.21 -9.36
CA PRO A 86 -0.50 -0.09 -10.24
C PRO A 86 0.40 0.91 -9.50
N PHE A 87 1.50 1.27 -10.12
CA PHE A 87 2.41 2.29 -9.62
C PHE A 87 2.30 3.52 -10.51
N VAL A 88 2.18 4.68 -9.90
CA VAL A 88 2.05 5.95 -10.62
C VAL A 88 3.05 6.99 -10.16
#